data_f86f226bc203250890496dc67254387e
#
_entry.id   f86f226bc203250890496dc67254387e
#
_cell.length_a   1.000
_cell.length_b   1.000
_cell.length_c   1.000
_cell.angle_alpha   90.00
_cell.angle_beta   90.00
_cell.angle_gamma   90.00
#
_symmetry.space_group_name_H-M   'P 1'
#
loop_
_entity.id
_entity.type
_entity.pdbx_description
1 polymer ?
#
loop_
_entity_poly.entity_id
_entity_poly.type
_entity_poly.pdbx_seq_one_letter_code
_entity_poly.pdbx_strand_id
1 'polypeptide(L)'
;MTKWVYAFGDGSADGSAEMKNLLGGKGANLAEMSNLGLPVPPGFTISTEVCTHYYDNGQKYPGDLKEQAIAALAAIEGTLERTFGSNDKPLLVSVRSGARASMPGMMDTVLNLGLNDETVEALAAESNDPRFAYDSYRRFITMYSDVVLGVDHGEFEEILDNYKVDRGYRLDTDLTADDWKTLVPMYMERVVEVLGAPFPQDVHEQLWGATGAVFGSWMNARATIYRRLHDIPASWGTAVNVQAMVFGNMGEDCATGVCFSRNPATGENAFYGEY
;
A
#
# COMPACT_ATOMS: atom_id res chain seq x y z
N MET A 1 6.24 16.39 -23.16
CA MET A 1 6.28 15.20 -22.29
C MET A 1 4.95 15.16 -21.55
N THR A 2 4.24 14.04 -21.59
CA THR A 2 2.95 13.89 -20.90
C THR A 2 3.22 13.73 -19.41
N LYS A 3 2.42 14.38 -18.55
CA LYS A 3 2.52 14.22 -17.11
C LYS A 3 1.68 13.04 -16.66
N TRP A 4 2.32 12.01 -16.13
CA TRP A 4 1.67 10.79 -15.64
C TRP A 4 1.60 10.72 -14.11
N VAL A 5 2.51 11.42 -13.44
CA VAL A 5 2.72 11.37 -11.97
C VAL A 5 2.45 12.73 -11.36
N TYR A 6 1.66 12.76 -10.29
CA TYR A 6 1.17 13.96 -9.61
C TYR A 6 1.51 13.85 -8.12
N ALA A 7 2.42 14.70 -7.66
CA ALA A 7 2.86 14.72 -6.27
C ALA A 7 1.81 15.35 -5.35
N PHE A 8 1.81 14.95 -4.08
CA PHE A 8 1.02 15.54 -3.00
C PHE A 8 1.72 15.38 -1.65
N GLY A 9 1.38 16.22 -0.70
CA GLY A 9 1.96 16.24 0.65
C GLY A 9 2.78 17.50 0.90
N ASP A 10 3.29 17.67 2.11
CA ASP A 10 4.11 18.81 2.51
C ASP A 10 3.48 20.17 2.18
N GLY A 11 2.15 20.30 2.41
CA GLY A 11 1.41 21.53 2.20
C GLY A 11 1.17 21.94 0.75
N SER A 12 1.47 21.08 -0.24
CA SER A 12 1.26 21.36 -1.67
C SER A 12 0.90 20.10 -2.45
N ALA A 13 0.29 20.30 -3.63
CA ALA A 13 0.04 19.19 -4.57
C ALA A 13 -0.03 19.68 -6.01
N ASP A 14 0.27 18.77 -6.93
CA ASP A 14 0.14 18.97 -8.38
C ASP A 14 -1.31 18.90 -8.88
N GLY A 15 -2.26 18.49 -8.05
CA GLY A 15 -3.65 18.27 -8.38
C GLY A 15 -4.62 19.00 -7.46
N SER A 16 -5.92 18.77 -7.69
CA SER A 16 -7.01 19.33 -6.88
C SER A 16 -8.21 18.38 -6.85
N ALA A 17 -9.22 18.69 -6.01
CA ALA A 17 -10.46 17.91 -5.90
C ALA A 17 -11.22 17.78 -7.25
N GLU A 18 -11.05 18.71 -8.17
CA GLU A 18 -11.71 18.70 -9.48
C GLU A 18 -11.12 17.65 -10.43
N MET A 19 -9.89 17.21 -10.17
CA MET A 19 -9.16 16.27 -11.05
C MET A 19 -9.51 14.80 -10.79
N LYS A 20 -10.70 14.47 -10.28
CA LYS A 20 -11.13 13.09 -9.99
C LYS A 20 -11.08 12.17 -11.19
N ASN A 21 -11.28 12.70 -12.39
CA ASN A 21 -11.20 11.89 -13.61
C ASN A 21 -9.77 11.42 -13.91
N LEU A 22 -8.78 12.18 -13.51
CA LEU A 22 -7.37 11.91 -13.77
C LEU A 22 -6.69 11.22 -12.59
N LEU A 23 -6.95 11.69 -11.37
CA LEU A 23 -6.28 11.22 -10.15
C LEU A 23 -7.10 10.19 -9.37
N GLY A 24 -8.31 9.89 -9.83
CA GLY A 24 -9.27 9.11 -9.05
C GLY A 24 -9.75 9.85 -7.80
N GLY A 25 -10.68 9.25 -7.07
CA GLY A 25 -11.23 9.88 -5.86
C GLY A 25 -10.20 10.06 -4.75
N LYS A 26 -9.37 9.05 -4.50
CA LYS A 26 -8.33 9.14 -3.46
C LYS A 26 -7.26 10.17 -3.80
N GLY A 27 -6.68 10.11 -5.00
CA GLY A 27 -5.61 11.04 -5.41
C GLY A 27 -6.07 12.49 -5.43
N ALA A 28 -7.25 12.77 -5.96
CA ALA A 28 -7.82 14.12 -5.97
C ALA A 28 -8.06 14.67 -4.55
N ASN A 29 -8.58 13.83 -3.63
CA ASN A 29 -8.80 14.24 -2.25
C ASN A 29 -7.48 14.41 -1.47
N LEU A 30 -6.47 13.56 -1.68
CA LEU A 30 -5.15 13.72 -1.09
C LEU A 30 -4.49 15.03 -1.55
N ALA A 31 -4.61 15.36 -2.84
CA ALA A 31 -4.12 16.61 -3.37
C ALA A 31 -4.84 17.81 -2.74
N GLU A 32 -6.17 17.77 -2.65
CA GLU A 32 -6.96 18.84 -2.03
C GLU A 32 -6.59 19.05 -0.56
N MET A 33 -6.54 17.97 0.22
CA MET A 33 -6.15 18.06 1.63
C MET A 33 -4.73 18.64 1.81
N SER A 34 -3.79 18.28 0.93
CA SER A 34 -2.43 18.84 0.95
C SER A 34 -2.45 20.34 0.67
N ASN A 35 -3.20 20.78 -0.34
CA ASN A 35 -3.33 22.20 -0.70
C ASN A 35 -4.05 23.02 0.39
N LEU A 36 -4.89 22.40 1.20
CA LEU A 36 -5.51 23.02 2.38
C LEU A 36 -4.57 23.07 3.59
N GLY A 37 -3.34 22.58 3.47
CA GLY A 37 -2.35 22.57 4.55
C GLY A 37 -2.59 21.50 5.63
N LEU A 38 -3.41 20.49 5.35
CA LEU A 38 -3.57 19.35 6.26
C LEU A 38 -2.30 18.48 6.22
N PRO A 39 -1.92 17.82 7.33
CA PRO A 39 -0.71 17.03 7.44
C PRO A 39 -0.85 15.67 6.70
N VAL A 40 -1.01 15.73 5.39
CA VAL A 40 -1.09 14.55 4.53
C VAL A 40 0.30 13.95 4.36
N PRO A 41 0.54 12.67 4.69
CA PRO A 41 1.80 12.03 4.39
C PRO A 41 2.14 12.16 2.90
N PRO A 42 3.38 12.54 2.54
CA PRO A 42 3.74 12.80 1.16
C PRO A 42 3.64 11.54 0.30
N GLY A 43 3.33 11.76 -0.98
CA GLY A 43 3.13 10.71 -1.94
C GLY A 43 2.97 11.23 -3.35
N PHE A 44 2.62 10.32 -4.25
CA PHE A 44 2.25 10.67 -5.61
C PHE A 44 1.14 9.76 -6.14
N THR A 45 0.42 10.28 -7.12
CA THR A 45 -0.62 9.56 -7.85
C THR A 45 -0.16 9.31 -9.27
N ILE A 46 -0.14 8.06 -9.71
CA ILE A 46 -0.04 7.67 -11.11
C ILE A 46 -1.46 7.75 -11.70
N SER A 47 -1.64 8.52 -12.78
CA SER A 47 -2.95 8.86 -13.29
C SER A 47 -3.75 7.68 -13.86
N THR A 48 -5.07 7.84 -13.95
CA THR A 48 -5.97 6.85 -14.58
C THR A 48 -5.64 6.59 -16.04
N GLU A 49 -5.04 7.57 -16.73
CA GLU A 49 -4.64 7.45 -18.14
C GLU A 49 -3.53 6.40 -18.33
N VAL A 50 -2.69 6.21 -17.32
CA VAL A 50 -1.67 5.13 -17.33
C VAL A 50 -2.34 3.76 -17.31
N CYS A 51 -3.42 3.59 -16.55
CA CYS A 51 -4.19 2.34 -16.55
C CYS A 51 -4.76 2.03 -17.93
N THR A 52 -5.37 3.03 -18.58
CA THR A 52 -5.91 2.90 -19.95
C THR A 52 -4.78 2.57 -20.93
N HIS A 53 -3.68 3.32 -20.88
CA HIS A 53 -2.52 3.05 -21.73
C HIS A 53 -1.98 1.62 -21.52
N TYR A 54 -1.89 1.17 -20.29
CA TYR A 54 -1.39 -0.16 -19.93
C TYR A 54 -2.22 -1.27 -20.59
N TYR A 55 -3.54 -1.18 -20.55
CA TYR A 55 -4.41 -2.17 -21.18
C TYR A 55 -4.42 -2.06 -22.71
N ASP A 56 -4.41 -0.86 -23.27
CA ASP A 56 -4.42 -0.63 -24.71
C ASP A 56 -3.11 -1.05 -25.40
N ASN A 57 -2.01 -1.15 -24.65
CA ASN A 57 -0.68 -1.48 -25.15
C ASN A 57 -0.13 -2.82 -24.66
N GLY A 58 -0.99 -3.79 -24.37
CA GLY A 58 -0.57 -5.14 -23.97
C GLY A 58 0.19 -5.19 -22.66
N GLN A 59 -0.31 -4.47 -21.66
CA GLN A 59 0.23 -4.37 -20.29
C GLN A 59 1.63 -3.74 -20.23
N LYS A 60 1.89 -2.76 -21.12
CA LYS A 60 3.13 -1.98 -21.11
C LYS A 60 2.89 -0.57 -20.60
N TYR A 61 3.79 -0.10 -19.76
CA TYR A 61 3.77 1.27 -19.25
C TYR A 61 4.20 2.29 -20.31
N PRO A 62 3.75 3.58 -20.21
CA PRO A 62 4.35 4.66 -20.97
C PRO A 62 5.86 4.74 -20.72
N GLY A 63 6.65 5.04 -21.77
CA GLY A 63 8.11 4.94 -21.71
C GLY A 63 8.78 5.86 -20.69
N ASP A 64 8.14 7.02 -20.38
CA ASP A 64 8.65 8.03 -19.45
C ASP A 64 8.01 7.94 -18.04
N LEU A 65 7.13 6.96 -17.79
CA LEU A 65 6.48 6.79 -16.49
C LEU A 65 7.47 6.47 -15.37
N LYS A 66 8.40 5.55 -15.64
CA LYS A 66 9.40 5.13 -14.64
C LYS A 66 10.25 6.30 -14.15
N GLU A 67 10.70 7.15 -15.07
CA GLU A 67 11.50 8.32 -14.74
C GLU A 67 10.71 9.31 -13.86
N GLN A 68 9.44 9.56 -14.20
CA GLN A 68 8.58 10.43 -13.41
C GLN A 68 8.30 9.87 -12.00
N ALA A 69 8.07 8.56 -11.88
CA ALA A 69 7.82 7.91 -10.59
C ALA A 69 9.07 7.91 -9.70
N ILE A 70 10.25 7.67 -10.26
CA ILE A 70 11.53 7.74 -9.52
C ILE A 70 11.78 9.17 -9.03
N ALA A 71 11.55 10.19 -9.87
CA ALA A 71 11.68 11.59 -9.46
C ALA A 71 10.71 11.97 -8.34
N ALA A 72 9.46 11.48 -8.39
CA ALA A 72 8.48 11.71 -7.34
C ALA A 72 8.85 10.97 -6.03
N LEU A 73 9.38 9.75 -6.12
CA LEU A 73 9.87 9.00 -4.97
C LEU A 73 11.05 9.74 -4.30
N ALA A 74 12.01 10.21 -5.09
CA ALA A 74 13.15 11.00 -4.57
C ALA A 74 12.70 12.30 -3.87
N ALA A 75 11.61 12.93 -4.32
CA ALA A 75 11.03 14.08 -3.63
C ALA A 75 10.45 13.71 -2.25
N ILE A 76 9.77 12.55 -2.14
CA ILE A 76 9.28 12.03 -0.85
C ILE A 76 10.46 11.74 0.09
N GLU A 77 11.52 11.10 -0.43
CA GLU A 77 12.74 10.79 0.32
C GLU A 77 13.37 12.05 0.90
N GLY A 78 13.49 13.11 0.09
CA GLY A 78 14.02 14.40 0.53
C GLY A 78 13.14 15.09 1.57
N THR A 79 11.81 15.02 1.44
CA THR A 79 10.87 15.61 2.39
C THR A 79 10.90 14.92 3.75
N LEU A 80 11.05 13.59 3.76
CA LEU A 80 10.99 12.79 5.01
C LEU A 80 12.37 12.47 5.58
N GLU A 81 13.46 12.82 4.88
CA GLU A 81 14.83 12.44 5.24
C GLU A 81 14.98 10.91 5.43
N ARG A 82 14.30 10.15 4.57
CA ARG A 82 14.28 8.68 4.54
C ARG A 82 14.58 8.21 3.13
N THR A 83 15.15 7.03 2.98
CA THR A 83 15.47 6.48 1.67
C THR A 83 14.76 5.14 1.45
N PHE A 84 14.17 4.97 0.29
CA PHE A 84 13.48 3.74 -0.09
C PHE A 84 14.50 2.61 -0.28
N GLY A 85 14.37 1.55 0.54
CA GLY A 85 15.33 0.45 0.58
C GLY A 85 16.60 0.71 1.43
N SER A 86 16.66 1.80 2.19
CA SER A 86 17.79 2.05 3.10
C SER A 86 17.77 1.11 4.29
N ASN A 87 18.95 0.67 4.70
CA ASN A 87 19.19 -0.12 5.90
C ASN A 87 19.52 0.73 7.15
N ASP A 88 19.26 2.04 7.10
CA ASP A 88 19.38 2.98 8.22
C ASP A 88 18.03 3.61 8.55
N LYS A 89 17.49 4.41 7.61
CA LYS A 89 16.18 5.07 7.72
C LYS A 89 15.29 4.67 6.54
N PRO A 90 14.67 3.50 6.57
CA PRO A 90 13.87 3.01 5.45
C PRO A 90 12.60 3.85 5.26
N LEU A 91 12.37 4.30 4.03
CA LEU A 91 11.07 4.79 3.60
C LEU A 91 10.19 3.59 3.28
N LEU A 92 9.05 3.48 3.94
CA LEU A 92 8.02 2.52 3.59
C LEU A 92 6.84 3.23 2.95
N VAL A 93 6.23 2.61 1.95
CA VAL A 93 5.10 3.19 1.23
C VAL A 93 3.93 2.21 1.14
N SER A 94 2.73 2.77 0.97
CA SER A 94 1.55 2.03 0.54
C SER A 94 1.32 2.25 -0.95
N VAL A 95 0.86 1.21 -1.65
CA VAL A 95 0.42 1.28 -3.05
C VAL A 95 -1.07 0.92 -3.09
N ARG A 96 -1.89 1.89 -3.45
CA ARG A 96 -3.36 1.77 -3.35
C ARG A 96 -4.06 2.22 -4.62
N SER A 97 -5.15 1.55 -4.96
CA SER A 97 -6.02 1.97 -6.05
C SER A 97 -6.70 3.30 -5.79
N GLY A 98 -6.98 4.05 -6.86
CA GLY A 98 -7.70 5.32 -6.84
C GLY A 98 -8.69 5.41 -8.00
N ALA A 99 -9.78 4.63 -7.98
CA ALA A 99 -10.82 4.74 -8.99
C ALA A 99 -11.60 6.06 -8.85
N ARG A 100 -12.22 6.53 -9.95
CA ARG A 100 -13.07 7.75 -9.95
C ARG A 100 -14.28 7.61 -9.06
N ALA A 101 -14.85 6.41 -9.00
CA ALA A 101 -15.92 6.04 -8.09
C ALA A 101 -15.36 5.17 -6.95
N SER A 102 -15.91 5.32 -5.75
CA SER A 102 -15.54 4.47 -4.62
C SER A 102 -16.03 3.04 -4.89
N MET A 103 -15.12 2.08 -4.77
CA MET A 103 -15.38 0.65 -4.96
C MET A 103 -14.81 -0.14 -3.77
N PRO A 104 -15.45 -0.06 -2.58
CA PRO A 104 -14.91 -0.65 -1.36
C PRO A 104 -14.70 -2.16 -1.48
N GLY A 105 -13.50 -2.65 -1.12
CA GLY A 105 -13.15 -4.07 -1.16
C GLY A 105 -12.96 -4.67 -2.55
N MET A 106 -13.14 -3.88 -3.65
CA MET A 106 -13.06 -4.40 -5.00
C MET A 106 -11.65 -4.38 -5.59
N MET A 107 -10.79 -3.48 -5.09
CA MET A 107 -9.47 -3.20 -5.64
C MET A 107 -8.39 -3.53 -4.61
N ASP A 108 -7.23 -3.89 -5.10
CA ASP A 108 -6.14 -4.34 -4.26
C ASP A 108 -5.33 -3.16 -3.66
N THR A 109 -4.64 -3.47 -2.57
CA THR A 109 -3.77 -2.57 -1.82
C THR A 109 -2.54 -3.36 -1.36
N VAL A 110 -1.38 -2.73 -1.38
CA VAL A 110 -0.16 -3.26 -0.75
C VAL A 110 0.35 -2.24 0.25
N LEU A 111 0.55 -2.65 1.48
CA LEU A 111 1.07 -1.84 2.60
C LEU A 111 2.47 -2.29 2.96
N ASN A 112 3.22 -1.43 3.65
CA ASN A 112 4.58 -1.70 4.14
C ASN A 112 5.58 -2.07 3.04
N LEU A 113 5.32 -1.61 1.81
CA LEU A 113 6.19 -1.85 0.67
C LEU A 113 7.52 -1.12 0.88
N GLY A 114 8.62 -1.81 0.62
CA GLY A 114 9.97 -1.37 0.95
C GLY A 114 10.61 -2.21 2.07
N LEU A 115 9.85 -3.11 2.72
CA LEU A 115 10.42 -4.09 3.63
C LEU A 115 11.10 -5.23 2.87
N ASN A 116 12.27 -5.59 3.35
CA ASN A 116 13.06 -6.74 2.96
C ASN A 116 13.90 -7.21 4.15
N ASP A 117 14.78 -8.18 3.99
CA ASP A 117 15.59 -8.75 5.06
C ASP A 117 16.54 -7.75 5.73
N GLU A 118 16.94 -6.67 5.02
CA GLU A 118 17.80 -5.62 5.55
C GLU A 118 16.99 -4.48 6.20
N THR A 119 15.94 -4.02 5.50
CA THR A 119 15.15 -2.87 5.96
C THR A 119 14.29 -3.18 7.18
N VAL A 120 13.93 -4.44 7.42
CA VAL A 120 13.23 -4.85 8.65
C VAL A 120 14.10 -4.66 9.90
N GLU A 121 15.40 -4.91 9.81
CA GLU A 121 16.33 -4.68 10.92
C GLU A 121 16.48 -3.18 11.20
N ALA A 122 16.53 -2.35 10.16
CA ALA A 122 16.55 -0.90 10.33
C ALA A 122 15.25 -0.39 11.00
N LEU A 123 14.09 -0.90 10.58
CA LEU A 123 12.81 -0.57 11.21
C LEU A 123 12.75 -1.02 12.68
N ALA A 124 13.29 -2.20 12.99
CA ALA A 124 13.37 -2.72 14.36
C ALA A 124 14.26 -1.84 15.25
N ALA A 125 15.39 -1.39 14.71
CA ALA A 125 16.29 -0.49 15.42
C ALA A 125 15.69 0.90 15.65
N GLU A 126 15.03 1.47 14.65
CA GLU A 126 14.40 2.80 14.71
C GLU A 126 13.22 2.81 15.69
N SER A 127 12.33 1.82 15.61
CA SER A 127 11.16 1.73 16.49
C SER A 127 11.51 1.29 17.92
N ASN A 128 12.71 0.76 18.11
CA ASN A 128 13.09 0.03 19.31
C ASN A 128 12.08 -1.09 19.69
N ASP A 129 11.37 -1.58 18.68
CA ASP A 129 10.39 -2.67 18.79
C ASP A 129 10.57 -3.69 17.65
N PRO A 130 11.43 -4.71 17.84
CA PRO A 130 11.59 -5.78 16.86
C PRO A 130 10.30 -6.55 16.58
N ARG A 131 9.38 -6.64 17.58
CA ARG A 131 8.11 -7.32 17.39
C ARG A 131 7.25 -6.59 16.37
N PHE A 132 7.12 -5.27 16.47
CA PHE A 132 6.43 -4.43 15.51
C PHE A 132 7.01 -4.57 14.10
N ALA A 133 8.34 -4.50 13.99
CA ALA A 133 9.03 -4.56 12.70
C ALA A 133 8.81 -5.89 11.98
N TYR A 134 8.99 -7.01 12.68
CA TYR A 134 8.85 -8.34 12.09
C TYR A 134 7.38 -8.74 11.86
N ASP A 135 6.42 -8.30 12.70
CA ASP A 135 4.99 -8.44 12.41
C ASP A 135 4.60 -7.64 11.15
N SER A 136 5.15 -6.44 10.98
CA SER A 136 4.95 -5.64 9.77
C SER A 136 5.53 -6.32 8.53
N TYR A 137 6.69 -6.95 8.65
CA TYR A 137 7.34 -7.67 7.55
C TYR A 137 6.57 -8.93 7.15
N ARG A 138 6.16 -9.76 8.12
CA ARG A 138 5.36 -10.96 7.80
C ARG A 138 4.05 -10.59 7.11
N ARG A 139 3.38 -9.50 7.55
CA ARG A 139 2.16 -8.99 6.92
C ARG A 139 2.41 -8.50 5.51
N PHE A 140 3.56 -7.86 5.27
CA PHE A 140 3.96 -7.45 3.94
C PHE A 140 4.19 -8.65 3.03
N ILE A 141 4.92 -9.68 3.50
CA ILE A 141 5.16 -10.92 2.73
C ILE A 141 3.83 -11.56 2.35
N THR A 142 2.92 -11.76 3.31
CA THR A 142 1.60 -12.35 3.05
C THR A 142 0.81 -11.53 2.03
N MET A 143 0.68 -10.22 2.24
CA MET A 143 -0.09 -9.33 1.37
C MET A 143 0.51 -9.22 -0.03
N TYR A 144 1.83 -9.07 -0.14
CA TYR A 144 2.51 -8.99 -1.43
C TYR A 144 2.41 -10.31 -2.20
N SER A 145 2.57 -11.42 -1.50
CA SER A 145 2.49 -12.75 -2.11
C SER A 145 1.09 -13.05 -2.64
N ASP A 146 0.04 -12.73 -1.88
CA ASP A 146 -1.35 -12.90 -2.32
C ASP A 146 -1.70 -11.93 -3.48
N VAL A 147 -1.46 -10.65 -3.30
CA VAL A 147 -1.90 -9.61 -4.25
C VAL A 147 -1.06 -9.57 -5.52
N VAL A 148 0.26 -9.74 -5.41
CA VAL A 148 1.19 -9.52 -6.52
C VAL A 148 1.68 -10.82 -7.13
N LEU A 149 2.01 -11.79 -6.31
CA LEU A 149 2.61 -13.05 -6.76
C LEU A 149 1.57 -14.15 -7.01
N GLY A 150 0.35 -14.02 -6.49
CA GLY A 150 -0.75 -14.97 -6.67
C GLY A 150 -0.61 -16.23 -5.80
N VAL A 151 0.09 -16.14 -4.68
CA VAL A 151 0.14 -17.20 -3.66
C VAL A 151 -1.06 -17.03 -2.74
N ASP A 152 -1.85 -18.08 -2.56
CA ASP A 152 -3.06 -18.01 -1.73
C ASP A 152 -2.74 -17.60 -0.29
N HIS A 153 -3.51 -16.65 0.25
CA HIS A 153 -3.36 -16.17 1.63
C HIS A 153 -3.42 -17.31 2.66
N GLY A 154 -4.22 -18.32 2.40
CA GLY A 154 -4.40 -19.50 3.26
C GLY A 154 -3.10 -20.29 3.49
N GLU A 155 -2.15 -20.26 2.56
CA GLU A 155 -0.85 -20.90 2.71
C GLU A 155 -0.06 -20.35 3.91
N PHE A 156 -0.16 -19.04 4.15
CA PHE A 156 0.50 -18.35 5.27
C PHE A 156 -0.27 -18.50 6.57
N GLU A 157 -1.61 -18.47 6.50
CA GLU A 157 -2.46 -18.69 7.68
C GLU A 157 -2.26 -20.10 8.25
N GLU A 158 -2.13 -21.12 7.39
CA GLU A 158 -1.86 -22.49 7.82
C GLU A 158 -0.53 -22.59 8.60
N ILE A 159 0.53 -21.94 8.11
CA ILE A 159 1.82 -21.90 8.80
C ILE A 159 1.68 -21.23 10.16
N LEU A 160 1.00 -20.08 10.22
CA LEU A 160 0.80 -19.32 11.45
C LEU A 160 -0.02 -20.09 12.48
N ASP A 161 -1.11 -20.70 12.05
CA ASP A 161 -1.99 -21.46 12.93
C ASP A 161 -1.29 -22.70 13.51
N ASN A 162 -0.57 -23.46 12.68
CA ASN A 162 0.22 -24.58 13.14
C ASN A 162 1.30 -24.12 14.14
N TYR A 163 2.00 -23.03 13.87
CA TYR A 163 2.98 -22.48 14.79
C TYR A 163 2.36 -22.06 16.14
N LYS A 164 1.19 -21.43 16.12
CA LYS A 164 0.45 -21.05 17.35
C LYS A 164 0.05 -22.29 18.15
N VAL A 165 -0.48 -23.31 17.48
CA VAL A 165 -0.87 -24.58 18.13
C VAL A 165 0.31 -25.24 18.82
N ASP A 166 1.45 -25.37 18.16
CA ASP A 166 2.65 -25.99 18.68
C ASP A 166 3.24 -25.26 19.90
N ARG A 167 3.03 -23.94 20.02
CA ARG A 167 3.48 -23.09 21.11
C ARG A 167 2.42 -22.85 22.19
N GLY A 168 1.16 -23.30 21.97
CA GLY A 168 0.03 -23.06 22.86
C GLY A 168 -0.48 -21.62 22.87
N TYR A 169 -0.18 -20.85 21.79
CA TYR A 169 -0.67 -19.50 21.59
C TYR A 169 -2.10 -19.50 21.04
N ARG A 170 -2.87 -18.44 21.31
CA ARG A 170 -4.23 -18.28 20.83
C ARG A 170 -4.39 -17.07 19.90
N LEU A 171 -3.69 -16.01 20.18
CA LEU A 171 -3.79 -14.74 19.46
C LEU A 171 -2.44 -14.41 18.82
N ASP A 172 -2.45 -13.62 17.75
CA ASP A 172 -1.24 -13.09 17.15
C ASP A 172 -0.46 -12.18 18.10
N THR A 173 -1.15 -11.60 19.09
CA THR A 173 -0.56 -10.79 20.14
C THR A 173 0.26 -11.61 21.15
N ASP A 174 0.10 -12.92 21.18
CA ASP A 174 0.88 -13.80 22.05
C ASP A 174 2.30 -14.06 21.49
N LEU A 175 2.49 -13.84 20.18
CA LEU A 175 3.76 -14.06 19.52
C LEU A 175 4.77 -12.96 19.86
N THR A 176 5.99 -13.40 20.16
CA THR A 176 7.14 -12.53 20.44
C THR A 176 7.87 -12.10 19.16
N ALA A 177 8.84 -11.22 19.30
CA ALA A 177 9.73 -10.84 18.18
C ALA A 177 10.49 -12.06 17.61
N ASP A 178 10.92 -12.98 18.48
CA ASP A 178 11.68 -14.18 18.06
C ASP A 178 10.77 -15.17 17.31
N ASP A 179 9.49 -15.24 17.69
CA ASP A 179 8.51 -16.05 16.95
C ASP A 179 8.31 -15.50 15.54
N TRP A 180 8.16 -14.19 15.39
CA TRP A 180 8.03 -13.56 14.07
C TRP A 180 9.31 -13.70 13.23
N LYS A 181 10.50 -13.57 13.85
CA LYS A 181 11.78 -13.85 13.19
C LYS A 181 11.89 -15.30 12.68
N THR A 182 11.25 -16.23 13.37
CA THR A 182 11.20 -17.64 12.95
C THR A 182 10.20 -17.86 11.83
N LEU A 183 9.05 -17.18 11.85
CA LEU A 183 7.99 -17.36 10.85
C LEU A 183 8.33 -16.73 9.49
N VAL A 184 9.06 -15.60 9.47
CA VAL A 184 9.42 -14.92 8.21
C VAL A 184 10.15 -15.85 7.22
N PRO A 185 11.21 -16.58 7.60
CA PRO A 185 11.84 -17.56 6.72
C PRO A 185 10.90 -18.67 6.25
N MET A 186 10.01 -19.15 7.12
CA MET A 186 9.01 -20.18 6.75
C MET A 186 8.05 -19.68 5.67
N TYR A 187 7.64 -18.40 5.74
CA TYR A 187 6.82 -17.77 4.73
C TYR A 187 7.58 -17.62 3.39
N MET A 188 8.85 -17.22 3.45
CA MET A 188 9.71 -17.14 2.27
C MET A 188 9.92 -18.50 1.60
N GLU A 189 10.13 -19.55 2.39
CA GLU A 189 10.24 -20.92 1.90
C GLU A 189 8.94 -21.36 1.21
N ARG A 190 7.77 -21.07 1.79
CA ARG A 190 6.47 -21.36 1.18
C ARG A 190 6.31 -20.64 -0.18
N VAL A 191 6.77 -19.40 -0.30
CA VAL A 191 6.75 -18.68 -1.59
C VAL A 191 7.58 -19.45 -2.63
N VAL A 192 8.79 -19.92 -2.25
CA VAL A 192 9.64 -20.71 -3.14
C VAL A 192 8.97 -22.04 -3.53
N GLU A 193 8.35 -22.74 -2.57
CA GLU A 193 7.64 -23.99 -2.82
C GLU A 193 6.51 -23.83 -3.84
N VAL A 194 5.71 -22.77 -3.71
CA VAL A 194 4.56 -22.52 -4.58
C VAL A 194 4.96 -21.99 -5.95
N LEU A 195 5.93 -21.06 -6.01
CA LEU A 195 6.25 -20.33 -7.24
C LEU A 195 7.50 -20.85 -7.95
N GLY A 196 8.37 -21.60 -7.27
CA GLY A 196 9.69 -21.94 -7.78
C GLY A 196 10.68 -20.78 -7.85
N ALA A 197 10.36 -19.63 -7.24
CA ALA A 197 11.16 -18.41 -7.21
C ALA A 197 11.11 -17.75 -5.83
N PRO A 198 12.17 -17.07 -5.40
CA PRO A 198 12.20 -16.40 -4.10
C PRO A 198 11.29 -15.17 -4.07
N PHE A 199 10.87 -14.79 -2.84
CA PHE A 199 10.22 -13.51 -2.60
C PHE A 199 11.15 -12.36 -2.99
N PRO A 200 10.68 -11.33 -3.75
CA PRO A 200 11.52 -10.24 -4.24
C PRO A 200 12.06 -9.37 -3.10
N GLN A 201 13.38 -9.21 -3.04
CA GLN A 201 14.07 -8.38 -2.06
C GLN A 201 14.40 -6.98 -2.58
N ASP A 202 14.39 -6.77 -3.91
CA ASP A 202 14.57 -5.45 -4.52
C ASP A 202 13.32 -4.60 -4.35
N VAL A 203 13.42 -3.50 -3.63
CA VAL A 203 12.28 -2.63 -3.29
C VAL A 203 11.67 -1.95 -4.52
N HIS A 204 12.46 -1.70 -5.58
CA HIS A 204 11.95 -1.15 -6.82
C HIS A 204 11.18 -2.20 -7.62
N GLU A 205 11.64 -3.45 -7.63
CA GLU A 205 10.87 -4.56 -8.19
C GLU A 205 9.54 -4.72 -7.45
N GLN A 206 9.56 -4.65 -6.12
CA GLN A 206 8.34 -4.67 -5.30
C GLN A 206 7.37 -3.53 -5.69
N LEU A 207 7.88 -2.30 -5.87
CA LEU A 207 7.06 -1.13 -6.22
C LEU A 207 6.35 -1.31 -7.57
N TRP A 208 7.07 -1.78 -8.58
CA TRP A 208 6.50 -2.00 -9.91
C TRP A 208 5.58 -3.21 -9.95
N GLY A 209 5.88 -4.26 -9.21
CA GLY A 209 4.99 -5.42 -9.03
C GLY A 209 3.66 -4.99 -8.41
N ALA A 210 3.69 -4.26 -7.29
CA ALA A 210 2.49 -3.73 -6.63
C ALA A 210 1.70 -2.77 -7.52
N THR A 211 2.38 -1.88 -8.26
CA THR A 211 1.73 -0.97 -9.21
C THR A 211 1.00 -1.74 -10.31
N GLY A 212 1.63 -2.78 -10.86
CA GLY A 212 1.03 -3.66 -11.85
C GLY A 212 -0.18 -4.43 -11.30
N ALA A 213 -0.08 -4.97 -10.08
CA ALA A 213 -1.17 -5.67 -9.43
C ALA A 213 -2.38 -4.76 -9.17
N VAL A 214 -2.14 -3.50 -8.74
CA VAL A 214 -3.23 -2.52 -8.56
C VAL A 214 -3.91 -2.20 -9.90
N PHE A 215 -3.18 -2.01 -10.99
CA PHE A 215 -3.79 -1.86 -12.31
C PHE A 215 -4.53 -3.14 -12.72
N GLY A 216 -3.95 -4.32 -12.48
CA GLY A 216 -4.56 -5.62 -12.74
C GLY A 216 -5.89 -5.80 -12.01
N SER A 217 -5.97 -5.31 -10.77
CA SER A 217 -7.18 -5.42 -9.94
C SER A 217 -8.40 -4.70 -10.53
N TRP A 218 -8.20 -3.70 -11.41
CA TRP A 218 -9.29 -3.08 -12.17
C TRP A 218 -10.08 -4.08 -13.01
N MET A 219 -9.42 -5.12 -13.51
CA MET A 219 -10.02 -6.13 -14.40
C MET A 219 -10.34 -7.45 -13.69
N ASN A 220 -10.10 -7.56 -12.38
CA ASN A 220 -10.47 -8.78 -11.65
C ASN A 220 -11.98 -9.02 -11.64
N ALA A 221 -12.42 -10.24 -11.36
CA ALA A 221 -13.83 -10.64 -11.46
C ALA A 221 -14.73 -9.80 -10.55
N ARG A 222 -14.33 -9.57 -9.28
CA ARG A 222 -15.12 -8.80 -8.31
C ARG A 222 -15.30 -7.34 -8.74
N ALA A 223 -14.22 -6.70 -9.21
CA ALA A 223 -14.27 -5.32 -9.70
C ALA A 223 -15.12 -5.19 -10.97
N THR A 224 -15.01 -6.14 -11.89
CA THR A 224 -15.79 -6.18 -13.12
C THR A 224 -17.29 -6.34 -12.84
N ILE A 225 -17.68 -7.24 -11.93
CA ILE A 225 -19.07 -7.42 -11.52
C ILE A 225 -19.60 -6.15 -10.86
N TYR A 226 -18.84 -5.58 -9.92
CA TYR A 226 -19.22 -4.35 -9.23
C TYR A 226 -19.43 -3.19 -10.21
N ARG A 227 -18.50 -2.97 -11.13
CA ARG A 227 -18.63 -1.92 -12.15
C ARG A 227 -19.89 -2.09 -13.01
N ARG A 228 -20.20 -3.33 -13.42
CA ARG A 228 -21.41 -3.60 -14.21
C ARG A 228 -22.68 -3.31 -13.43
N LEU A 229 -22.72 -3.60 -12.11
CA LEU A 229 -23.87 -3.35 -11.25
C LEU A 229 -24.09 -1.86 -10.96
N HIS A 230 -23.05 -1.06 -11.05
CA HIS A 230 -23.07 0.39 -10.75
C HIS A 230 -22.87 1.29 -11.97
N ASP A 231 -22.99 0.74 -13.19
CA ASP A 231 -22.83 1.46 -14.45
C ASP A 231 -21.51 2.25 -14.56
N ILE A 232 -20.40 1.69 -14.02
CA ILE A 232 -19.07 2.28 -14.05
C ILE A 232 -18.34 1.78 -15.32
N PRO A 233 -18.00 2.68 -16.28
CA PRO A 233 -17.33 2.30 -17.51
C PRO A 233 -15.94 1.70 -17.27
N ALA A 234 -15.64 0.59 -17.97
CA ALA A 234 -14.31 -0.03 -17.89
C ALA A 234 -13.20 0.91 -18.39
N SER A 235 -13.52 1.80 -19.34
CA SER A 235 -12.60 2.80 -19.90
C SER A 235 -12.14 3.88 -18.92
N TRP A 236 -12.75 3.97 -17.72
CA TRP A 236 -12.31 4.94 -16.73
C TRP A 236 -10.95 4.61 -16.12
N GLY A 237 -10.61 3.33 -16.04
CA GLY A 237 -9.38 2.88 -15.39
C GLY A 237 -9.33 3.20 -13.88
N THR A 238 -8.20 2.93 -13.29
CA THR A 238 -7.88 3.32 -11.92
C THR A 238 -6.57 4.09 -11.88
N ALA A 239 -6.46 5.06 -10.98
CA ALA A 239 -5.18 5.62 -10.59
C ALA A 239 -4.48 4.71 -9.57
N VAL A 240 -3.18 4.89 -9.39
CA VAL A 240 -2.40 4.26 -8.32
C VAL A 240 -1.84 5.35 -7.43
N ASN A 241 -2.10 5.26 -6.13
CA ASN A 241 -1.55 6.17 -5.14
C ASN A 241 -0.42 5.49 -4.38
N VAL A 242 0.78 6.04 -4.47
CA VAL A 242 1.97 5.66 -3.70
C VAL A 242 2.15 6.70 -2.62
N GLN A 243 2.10 6.30 -1.35
CA GLN A 243 2.11 7.24 -0.22
C GLN A 243 2.96 6.71 0.92
N ALA A 244 3.74 7.58 1.54
CA ALA A 244 4.52 7.24 2.72
C ALA A 244 3.63 6.64 3.83
N MET A 245 4.12 5.58 4.46
CA MET A 245 3.46 4.95 5.61
C MET A 245 3.63 5.80 6.86
N VAL A 246 2.59 5.82 7.67
CA VAL A 246 2.60 6.29 9.06
C VAL A 246 2.01 5.19 9.93
N PHE A 247 2.52 5.05 11.15
CA PHE A 247 2.20 3.92 12.01
C PHE A 247 1.57 4.39 13.32
N GLY A 248 0.36 3.89 13.60
CA GLY A 248 -0.33 4.15 14.86
C GLY A 248 0.05 3.16 15.97
N ASN A 249 1.00 2.26 15.72
CA ASN A 249 1.43 1.20 16.63
C ASN A 249 2.97 1.10 16.71
N MET A 250 3.69 2.16 16.37
CA MET A 250 5.16 2.20 16.41
C MET A 250 5.70 2.50 17.82
N GLY A 251 4.86 3.03 18.72
CA GLY A 251 5.22 3.35 20.09
C GLY A 251 3.99 3.70 20.93
N GLU A 252 4.19 3.87 22.24
CA GLU A 252 3.12 4.17 23.20
C GLU A 252 2.49 5.57 23.00
N ASP A 253 3.15 6.45 22.27
CA ASP A 253 2.70 7.80 21.91
C ASP A 253 2.00 7.86 20.54
N CYS A 254 1.83 6.71 19.88
CA CYS A 254 1.18 6.58 18.59
C CYS A 254 -0.26 6.08 18.74
N ALA A 255 -1.14 6.51 17.85
CA ALA A 255 -2.50 6.00 17.78
C ALA A 255 -3.05 6.02 16.34
N THR A 256 -4.02 5.17 16.09
CA THR A 256 -4.82 5.17 14.86
C THR A 256 -6.29 5.27 15.23
N GLY A 257 -7.02 6.14 14.57
CA GLY A 257 -8.45 6.28 14.80
C GLY A 257 -9.22 6.63 13.53
N VAL A 258 -10.53 6.48 13.61
CA VAL A 258 -11.48 6.88 12.56
C VAL A 258 -12.48 7.82 13.17
N CYS A 259 -12.68 8.99 12.57
CA CYS A 259 -13.68 9.93 13.03
C CYS A 259 -14.54 10.47 11.89
N PHE A 260 -15.75 10.86 12.25
CA PHE A 260 -16.74 11.47 11.37
C PHE A 260 -17.13 12.83 11.94
N SER A 261 -17.32 13.81 11.07
CA SER A 261 -17.84 15.12 11.44
C SER A 261 -19.32 15.09 11.83
N ARG A 262 -20.02 13.99 11.53
CA ARG A 262 -21.39 13.69 11.93
C ARG A 262 -21.52 12.25 12.36
N ASN A 263 -22.40 11.96 13.29
CA ASN A 263 -22.76 10.60 13.63
C ASN A 263 -23.34 9.88 12.38
N PRO A 264 -22.71 8.83 11.86
CA PRO A 264 -23.15 8.15 10.62
C PRO A 264 -24.49 7.41 10.78
N ALA A 265 -24.90 7.07 11.99
CA ALA A 265 -26.14 6.37 12.25
C ALA A 265 -27.36 7.32 12.39
N THR A 266 -27.16 8.51 12.97
CA THR A 266 -28.24 9.45 13.30
C THR A 266 -28.26 10.72 12.45
N GLY A 267 -27.13 11.05 11.80
CA GLY A 267 -26.94 12.32 11.08
C GLY A 267 -26.70 13.53 11.98
N GLU A 268 -26.63 13.35 13.30
CA GLU A 268 -26.37 14.40 14.28
C GLU A 268 -25.04 15.11 14.00
N ASN A 269 -25.02 16.45 14.09
CA ASN A 269 -23.80 17.24 13.91
C ASN A 269 -22.94 17.22 15.19
N ALA A 270 -22.33 16.06 15.43
CA ALA A 270 -21.42 15.83 16.54
C ALA A 270 -20.25 14.96 16.06
N PHE A 271 -19.06 15.20 16.59
CA PHE A 271 -17.91 14.31 16.33
C PHE A 271 -18.24 12.90 16.85
N TYR A 272 -18.02 11.92 16.00
CA TYR A 272 -18.24 10.50 16.30
C TYR A 272 -17.05 9.70 15.79
N GLY A 273 -16.46 8.85 16.62
CA GLY A 273 -15.30 8.07 16.21
C GLY A 273 -14.80 7.12 17.28
N GLU A 274 -13.74 6.41 16.91
CA GLU A 274 -13.03 5.44 17.75
C GLU A 274 -11.53 5.53 17.50
N TYR A 275 -10.71 5.07 18.46
CA TYR A 275 -9.25 4.99 18.38
C TYR A 275 -8.74 3.78 19.16
#